data_e2d1f56e202b0f734baa3f9f83882492
#
_entry.id   e2d1f56e202b0f734baa3f9f83882492
#
_cell.length_a   1.000
_cell.length_b   1.000
_cell.length_c   1.000
_cell.angle_alpha   90.00
_cell.angle_beta   90.00
_cell.angle_gamma   90.00
#
_symmetry.space_group_name_H-M   'P 1'
#
loop_
_entity.id
_entity.type
_entity.pdbx_description
1 polymer ?
#
loop_
_entity_poly.entity_id
_entity_poly.type
_entity_poly.pdbx_seq_one_letter_code
_entity_poly.pdbx_strand_id
1 'polypeptide(L)'
;LNSYTRWQNNTPINSIQAPLGIDKQGNILKLDLHEKFHGPHGLIAGMTGSGKSELIITYILSLAVNYHPHDVSFIIIDYKGGGVARAFENRETGKKLPHIAGTITNLDTAEMNRALISIDSELRRRQRVFNKARNISGESTIDIYKYQKLYKNGVVDEPISHLFIICDEFAELKAQQPDFMDQLISTARIGRSLGVHLILATQKPSGVVNDQIWSNSRFRICLKVQEKADSMDMIKTPEAATIKNVGRFYLQVGYNEFFAYGLSAYCGASYIPTDKPKRKVDTTLNFIDDVGYITKSIDDEKEQKMASCGEQLSNIIDYLIEVANEEKIKVRQLWLEKIPALIYVEDLVKKYNYKSEVCEINPVIGEYDDPANQLQNILTVNLNHGGNLIVYGSTGSGKNTLLNSLIYSTITNHDSNEVNFYILDFGSEILRIYEKAPQVGDVIFINETEKVNNLFKTINQKMADRKKLFAKYNGDFNYYNKKSDKKEPLIVVMINNFEAFYE
;
A
#
# COMPACT_ATOMS: atom_id res chain seq x y z
N LEU A 1 20.12 -4.27 -18.70
CA LEU A 1 19.98 -5.07 -17.48
C LEU A 1 19.43 -6.48 -17.75
N ASN A 2 18.57 -6.69 -18.70
CA ASN A 2 17.86 -7.95 -19.01
C ASN A 2 17.19 -8.57 -17.77
N SER A 3 16.37 -7.77 -17.06
CA SER A 3 15.69 -8.22 -15.85
C SER A 3 14.64 -9.28 -16.16
N TYR A 4 14.01 -9.25 -17.32
CA TYR A 4 13.04 -10.27 -17.73
C TYR A 4 13.65 -11.69 -17.70
N THR A 5 14.82 -11.87 -18.31
CA THR A 5 15.52 -13.17 -18.27
C THR A 5 15.96 -13.58 -16.86
N ARG A 6 16.35 -12.60 -16.03
CA ARG A 6 16.70 -12.87 -14.62
C ARG A 6 15.48 -13.32 -13.84
N TRP A 7 14.34 -12.68 -14.02
CA TRP A 7 13.08 -13.04 -13.35
C TRP A 7 12.61 -14.45 -13.70
N GLN A 8 12.88 -14.91 -14.93
CA GLN A 8 12.54 -16.28 -15.32
C GLN A 8 13.51 -17.32 -14.76
N ASN A 9 14.80 -17.00 -14.69
CA ASN A 9 15.83 -17.94 -14.30
C ASN A 9 16.06 -18.02 -12.78
N ASN A 10 15.86 -16.93 -12.05
CA ASN A 10 16.05 -16.90 -10.61
C ASN A 10 14.79 -17.37 -9.88
N THR A 11 14.98 -18.03 -8.76
CA THR A 11 13.87 -18.51 -7.93
C THR A 11 14.24 -18.43 -6.46
N PRO A 12 13.34 -17.91 -5.62
CA PRO A 12 13.52 -17.84 -4.18
C PRO A 12 13.53 -19.20 -3.48
N ILE A 13 13.12 -20.28 -4.17
CA ILE A 13 13.00 -21.63 -3.59
C ILE A 13 14.32 -22.11 -2.98
N ASN A 14 15.44 -21.79 -3.60
CA ASN A 14 16.76 -22.24 -3.17
C ASN A 14 17.62 -21.12 -2.56
N SER A 15 17.43 -19.87 -2.97
CA SER A 15 18.27 -18.73 -2.60
C SER A 15 17.55 -17.43 -2.91
N ILE A 16 17.65 -16.43 -2.02
CA ILE A 16 17.16 -15.06 -2.22
C ILE A 16 18.38 -14.13 -2.13
N GLN A 17 19.39 -14.40 -2.94
CA GLN A 17 20.63 -13.64 -2.94
C GLN A 17 20.58 -12.46 -3.91
N ALA A 18 21.06 -11.33 -3.46
CA ALA A 18 21.28 -10.16 -4.31
C ALA A 18 22.60 -9.46 -3.95
N PRO A 19 23.30 -8.87 -4.93
CA PRO A 19 24.47 -8.03 -4.68
C PRO A 19 24.15 -6.88 -3.73
N LEU A 20 25.00 -6.72 -2.70
CA LEU A 20 24.94 -5.61 -1.75
C LEU A 20 26.06 -4.60 -2.02
N GLY A 21 27.19 -5.07 -2.50
CA GLY A 21 28.37 -4.28 -2.76
C GLY A 21 29.57 -5.14 -3.10
N ILE A 22 30.77 -4.67 -2.75
CA ILE A 22 32.05 -5.37 -2.94
C ILE A 22 32.82 -5.50 -1.63
N ASP A 23 33.60 -6.55 -1.49
CA ASP A 23 34.53 -6.75 -0.37
C ASP A 23 35.85 -5.99 -0.57
N LYS A 24 36.81 -6.18 0.35
CA LYS A 24 38.14 -5.54 0.28
C LYS A 24 38.95 -6.00 -0.94
N GLN A 25 38.70 -7.20 -1.45
CA GLN A 25 39.38 -7.80 -2.59
C GLN A 25 38.72 -7.44 -3.93
N GLY A 26 37.56 -6.71 -3.90
CA GLY A 26 36.79 -6.36 -5.09
C GLY A 26 35.80 -7.44 -5.53
N ASN A 27 35.62 -8.50 -4.75
CA ASN A 27 34.63 -9.54 -5.04
C ASN A 27 33.23 -9.04 -4.68
N ILE A 28 32.21 -9.50 -5.43
CA ILE A 28 30.83 -9.14 -5.16
C ILE A 28 30.38 -9.76 -3.83
N LEU A 29 30.02 -8.89 -2.87
CA LEU A 29 29.40 -9.28 -1.62
C LEU A 29 27.89 -9.37 -1.80
N LYS A 30 27.33 -10.54 -1.55
CA LYS A 30 25.89 -10.81 -1.70
C LYS A 30 25.26 -11.05 -0.33
N LEU A 31 24.03 -10.59 -0.15
CA LEU A 31 23.18 -10.94 0.98
C LEU A 31 22.11 -11.89 0.49
N ASP A 32 21.97 -13.05 1.14
CA ASP A 32 20.97 -14.06 0.83
C ASP A 32 19.95 -14.15 1.97
N LEU A 33 18.73 -13.67 1.72
CA LEU A 33 17.67 -13.63 2.74
C LEU A 33 16.86 -14.92 2.85
N HIS A 34 17.30 -15.99 2.16
CA HIS A 34 16.74 -17.32 2.40
C HIS A 34 17.06 -17.77 3.83
N GLU A 35 16.09 -18.42 4.50
CA GLU A 35 16.21 -18.79 5.93
C GLU A 35 17.37 -19.73 6.24
N LYS A 36 17.82 -20.52 5.26
CA LYS A 36 18.98 -21.43 5.40
C LYS A 36 20.32 -20.70 5.39
N PHE A 37 20.35 -19.46 4.91
CA PHE A 37 21.57 -18.65 4.76
C PHE A 37 21.59 -17.47 5.74
N HIS A 38 21.37 -16.27 5.26
CA HIS A 38 21.50 -15.05 6.06
C HIS A 38 20.16 -14.57 6.66
N GLY A 39 19.02 -15.03 6.11
CA GLY A 39 17.68 -14.62 6.52
C GLY A 39 17.14 -15.36 7.75
N PRO A 40 15.85 -15.20 8.08
CA PRO A 40 14.89 -14.39 7.31
C PRO A 40 14.84 -12.91 7.70
N HIS A 41 15.29 -12.50 8.92
CA HIS A 41 15.17 -11.16 9.44
C HIS A 41 16.53 -10.56 9.78
N GLY A 42 16.60 -9.23 9.81
CA GLY A 42 17.86 -8.57 10.12
C GLY A 42 17.77 -7.12 10.56
N LEU A 43 18.92 -6.60 10.99
CA LEU A 43 19.11 -5.26 11.48
C LEU A 43 20.13 -4.51 10.63
N ILE A 44 19.87 -3.22 10.40
CA ILE A 44 20.79 -2.30 9.74
C ILE A 44 21.00 -1.09 10.64
N ALA A 45 22.26 -0.81 11.04
CA ALA A 45 22.59 0.38 11.82
C ALA A 45 23.54 1.30 11.06
N GLY A 46 23.37 2.61 11.26
CA GLY A 46 24.27 3.60 10.70
C GLY A 46 23.81 5.02 11.00
N MET A 47 24.74 5.87 11.44
CA MET A 47 24.45 7.27 11.74
C MET A 47 24.05 8.06 10.48
N THR A 48 23.51 9.24 10.67
CA THR A 48 23.21 10.17 9.57
C THR A 48 24.46 10.42 8.72
N GLY A 49 24.32 10.33 7.40
CA GLY A 49 25.42 10.49 6.46
C GLY A 49 26.33 9.28 6.31
N SER A 50 26.02 8.13 6.95
CA SER A 50 26.78 6.89 6.77
C SER A 50 26.50 6.16 5.46
N GLY A 51 25.41 6.50 4.76
CA GLY A 51 24.93 5.82 3.58
C GLY A 51 23.87 4.73 3.85
N LYS A 52 23.27 4.72 5.04
CA LYS A 52 22.28 3.71 5.47
C LYS A 52 21.09 3.61 4.50
N SER A 53 20.43 4.72 4.22
CA SER A 53 19.26 4.76 3.32
C SER A 53 19.64 4.40 1.89
N GLU A 54 20.80 4.85 1.41
CA GLU A 54 21.33 4.49 0.08
C GLU A 54 21.62 2.98 -0.05
N LEU A 55 22.16 2.35 1.00
CA LEU A 55 22.36 0.92 1.03
C LEU A 55 21.03 0.17 0.95
N ILE A 56 20.02 0.61 1.69
CA ILE A 56 18.68 0.00 1.68
C ILE A 56 18.04 0.14 0.29
N ILE A 57 18.06 1.34 -0.31
CA ILE A 57 17.52 1.60 -1.64
C ILE A 57 18.21 0.73 -2.69
N THR A 58 19.54 0.70 -2.67
CA THR A 58 20.34 -0.09 -3.62
C THR A 58 20.06 -1.59 -3.48
N TYR A 59 19.91 -2.08 -2.25
CA TYR A 59 19.62 -3.49 -2.00
C TYR A 59 18.20 -3.90 -2.46
N ILE A 60 17.19 -3.08 -2.19
CA ILE A 60 15.82 -3.29 -2.69
C ILE A 60 15.84 -3.34 -4.23
N LEU A 61 16.52 -2.38 -4.86
CA LEU A 61 16.64 -2.34 -6.31
C LEU A 61 17.38 -3.57 -6.86
N SER A 62 18.43 -4.02 -6.17
CA SER A 62 19.16 -5.23 -6.52
C SER A 62 18.30 -6.49 -6.47
N LEU A 63 17.44 -6.61 -5.46
CA LEU A 63 16.45 -7.71 -5.39
C LEU A 63 15.43 -7.59 -6.52
N ALA A 64 14.88 -6.39 -6.77
CA ALA A 64 13.89 -6.16 -7.80
C ALA A 64 14.40 -6.44 -9.22
N VAL A 65 15.68 -6.14 -9.50
CA VAL A 65 16.32 -6.47 -10.79
C VAL A 65 16.49 -7.99 -10.97
N ASN A 66 16.70 -8.73 -9.88
CA ASN A 66 17.03 -10.15 -9.95
C ASN A 66 15.84 -11.09 -9.81
N TYR A 67 14.75 -10.68 -9.15
CA TYR A 67 13.59 -11.55 -8.87
C TYR A 67 12.30 -10.96 -9.40
N HIS A 68 11.39 -11.83 -9.84
CA HIS A 68 10.08 -11.46 -10.35
C HIS A 68 9.22 -10.81 -9.24
N PRO A 69 8.34 -9.83 -9.56
CA PRO A 69 7.42 -9.23 -8.59
C PRO A 69 6.50 -10.24 -7.87
N HIS A 70 6.18 -11.37 -8.49
CA HIS A 70 5.45 -12.47 -7.86
C HIS A 70 6.32 -13.32 -6.93
N ASP A 71 7.64 -13.22 -7.03
CA ASP A 71 8.59 -13.94 -6.18
C ASP A 71 9.01 -13.12 -4.95
N VAL A 72 9.15 -11.79 -5.12
CA VAL A 72 9.60 -10.85 -4.07
C VAL A 72 8.80 -9.56 -4.11
N SER A 73 8.34 -9.10 -2.97
CA SER A 73 7.62 -7.83 -2.84
C SER A 73 8.01 -7.09 -1.56
N PHE A 74 7.78 -5.77 -1.52
CA PHE A 74 8.24 -4.90 -0.44
C PHE A 74 7.12 -4.08 0.17
N ILE A 75 7.14 -3.96 1.49
CA ILE A 75 6.49 -2.91 2.28
C ILE A 75 7.59 -2.00 2.82
N ILE A 76 7.46 -0.71 2.60
CA ILE A 76 8.42 0.27 3.08
C ILE A 76 7.74 1.16 4.11
N ILE A 77 8.26 1.15 5.34
CA ILE A 77 7.85 2.01 6.45
C ILE A 77 8.97 3.02 6.67
N ASP A 78 8.72 4.27 6.27
CA ASP A 78 9.72 5.34 6.33
C ASP A 78 9.28 6.46 7.26
N TYR A 79 9.85 6.48 8.45
CA TYR A 79 9.48 7.43 9.50
C TYR A 79 10.01 8.85 9.26
N LYS A 80 11.09 9.03 8.50
CA LYS A 80 11.79 10.33 8.34
C LYS A 80 11.32 11.17 7.16
N GLY A 81 10.09 11.03 6.71
CA GLY A 81 9.55 11.90 5.66
C GLY A 81 9.61 11.30 4.24
N GLY A 82 9.73 10.00 4.14
CA GLY A 82 9.49 9.28 2.89
C GLY A 82 10.65 9.26 1.91
N GLY A 83 11.89 9.51 2.34
CA GLY A 83 13.05 9.50 1.46
C GLY A 83 13.30 8.15 0.81
N VAL A 84 13.25 7.06 1.58
CA VAL A 84 13.40 5.69 1.08
C VAL A 84 12.15 5.25 0.31
N ALA A 85 10.95 5.54 0.81
CA ALA A 85 9.72 5.14 0.18
C ALA A 85 9.50 5.81 -1.19
N ARG A 86 9.77 7.12 -1.27
CA ARG A 86 9.63 7.91 -2.52
C ARG A 86 10.71 7.61 -3.55
N ALA A 87 11.83 7.01 -3.15
CA ALA A 87 12.91 6.63 -4.06
C ALA A 87 12.43 5.64 -5.13
N PHE A 88 11.38 4.87 -4.88
CA PHE A 88 10.84 3.85 -5.78
C PHE A 88 9.62 4.29 -6.58
N GLU A 89 9.38 5.58 -6.64
CA GLU A 89 8.29 6.18 -7.41
C GLU A 89 8.84 7.09 -8.50
N ASN A 90 8.35 6.92 -9.73
CA ASN A 90 8.63 7.84 -10.81
C ASN A 90 7.92 9.16 -10.54
N ARG A 91 8.69 10.25 -10.41
CA ARG A 91 8.19 11.58 -10.01
C ARG A 91 7.24 12.22 -11.03
N GLU A 92 7.38 11.88 -12.31
CA GLU A 92 6.57 12.47 -13.38
C GLU A 92 5.25 11.72 -13.57
N THR A 93 5.28 10.38 -13.47
CA THR A 93 4.12 9.52 -13.76
C THR A 93 3.39 9.03 -12.51
N GLY A 94 3.99 9.18 -11.31
CA GLY A 94 3.47 8.61 -10.07
C GLY A 94 3.49 7.08 -10.02
N LYS A 95 4.04 6.42 -11.03
CA LYS A 95 4.12 4.96 -11.07
C LYS A 95 5.19 4.46 -10.12
N LYS A 96 4.88 3.41 -9.37
CA LYS A 96 5.76 2.78 -8.38
C LYS A 96 6.47 1.56 -8.97
N LEU A 97 7.66 1.26 -8.44
CA LEU A 97 8.34 0.00 -8.74
C LEU A 97 7.38 -1.19 -8.59
N PRO A 98 7.28 -2.10 -9.57
CA PRO A 98 6.27 -3.18 -9.58
C PRO A 98 6.29 -4.09 -8.34
N HIS A 99 7.41 -4.15 -7.63
CA HIS A 99 7.58 -4.97 -6.42
C HIS A 99 7.01 -4.33 -5.15
N ILE A 100 6.59 -3.06 -5.19
CA ILE A 100 6.07 -2.37 -3.99
C ILE A 100 4.62 -2.80 -3.74
N ALA A 101 4.41 -3.51 -2.64
CA ALA A 101 3.10 -3.93 -2.16
C ALA A 101 2.43 -2.90 -1.24
N GLY A 102 3.20 -1.98 -0.67
CA GLY A 102 2.70 -0.89 0.15
C GLY A 102 3.80 0.03 0.68
N THR A 103 3.43 1.28 0.97
CA THR A 103 4.33 2.28 1.58
C THR A 103 3.61 2.99 2.71
N ILE A 104 4.31 3.23 3.83
CA ILE A 104 3.85 4.04 4.96
C ILE A 104 4.86 5.18 5.13
N THR A 105 4.42 6.40 4.84
CA THR A 105 5.25 7.61 4.96
C THR A 105 4.66 8.63 5.91
N ASN A 106 3.42 8.43 6.31
CA ASN A 106 2.73 9.25 7.30
C ASN A 106 2.40 8.39 8.52
N LEU A 107 2.59 8.97 9.72
CA LEU A 107 2.47 8.28 11.00
C LEU A 107 1.23 8.68 11.77
N ASP A 108 0.21 9.09 11.05
CA ASP A 108 -1.13 9.16 11.61
C ASP A 108 -1.51 7.79 12.20
N THR A 109 -1.92 7.78 13.46
CA THR A 109 -2.31 6.56 14.19
C THR A 109 -3.38 5.76 13.42
N ALA A 110 -4.27 6.42 12.70
CA ALA A 110 -5.30 5.77 11.90
C ALA A 110 -4.67 5.01 10.71
N GLU A 111 -3.70 5.59 10.01
CA GLU A 111 -2.99 4.93 8.90
C GLU A 111 -2.13 3.76 9.39
N MET A 112 -1.49 3.91 10.54
CA MET A 112 -0.71 2.84 11.16
C MET A 112 -1.59 1.64 11.54
N ASN A 113 -2.72 1.88 12.19
CA ASN A 113 -3.68 0.83 12.54
C ASN A 113 -4.25 0.15 11.29
N ARG A 114 -4.56 0.91 10.26
CA ARG A 114 -5.01 0.39 8.97
C ARG A 114 -3.96 -0.54 8.33
N ALA A 115 -2.70 -0.14 8.36
CA ALA A 115 -1.59 -0.94 7.84
C ALA A 115 -1.41 -2.24 8.61
N LEU A 116 -1.50 -2.21 9.96
CA LEU A 116 -1.43 -3.44 10.79
C LEU A 116 -2.56 -4.40 10.47
N ILE A 117 -3.81 -3.91 10.38
CA ILE A 117 -4.97 -4.74 10.02
C ILE A 117 -4.74 -5.38 8.65
N SER A 118 -4.20 -4.64 7.68
CA SER A 118 -3.92 -5.15 6.34
C SER A 118 -2.80 -6.19 6.34
N ILE A 119 -1.73 -6.00 7.12
CA ILE A 119 -0.64 -6.97 7.26
C ILE A 119 -1.14 -8.27 7.93
N ASP A 120 -1.93 -8.15 8.99
CA ASP A 120 -2.53 -9.32 9.67
C ASP A 120 -3.51 -10.07 8.73
N SER A 121 -4.32 -9.33 7.99
CA SER A 121 -5.20 -9.91 6.96
C SER A 121 -4.41 -10.67 5.88
N GLU A 122 -3.27 -10.14 5.44
CA GLU A 122 -2.40 -10.81 4.48
C GLU A 122 -1.83 -12.12 5.06
N LEU A 123 -1.41 -12.13 6.32
CA LEU A 123 -0.96 -13.37 6.97
C LEU A 123 -2.07 -14.43 7.01
N ARG A 124 -3.28 -14.03 7.41
CA ARG A 124 -4.45 -14.93 7.42
C ARG A 124 -4.79 -15.44 6.01
N ARG A 125 -4.66 -14.59 5.01
CA ARG A 125 -4.84 -14.99 3.60
C ARG A 125 -3.81 -16.04 3.20
N ARG A 126 -2.53 -15.80 3.48
CA ARG A 126 -1.43 -16.76 3.19
C ARG A 126 -1.67 -18.10 3.87
N GLN A 127 -2.06 -18.12 5.14
CA GLN A 127 -2.41 -19.34 5.86
C GLN A 127 -3.55 -20.10 5.17
N ARG A 128 -4.62 -19.41 4.77
CA ARG A 128 -5.74 -20.03 4.04
C ARG A 128 -5.29 -20.62 2.70
N VAL A 129 -4.48 -19.89 1.95
CA VAL A 129 -3.96 -20.34 0.65
C VAL A 129 -3.02 -21.54 0.83
N PHE A 130 -2.15 -21.54 1.83
CA PHE A 130 -1.27 -22.67 2.13
C PHE A 130 -2.05 -23.90 2.59
N ASN A 131 -3.10 -23.73 3.38
CA ASN A 131 -3.99 -24.83 3.77
C ASN A 131 -4.71 -25.43 2.55
N LYS A 132 -5.17 -24.61 1.60
CA LYS A 132 -5.73 -25.10 0.34
C LYS A 132 -4.70 -25.87 -0.47
N ALA A 133 -3.49 -25.33 -0.61
CA ALA A 133 -2.38 -25.99 -1.32
C ALA A 133 -2.02 -27.33 -0.69
N ARG A 134 -2.02 -27.41 0.65
CA ARG A 134 -1.81 -28.67 1.39
C ARG A 134 -2.84 -29.73 1.02
N ASN A 135 -4.11 -29.35 0.95
CA ASN A 135 -5.19 -30.28 0.61
C ASN A 135 -5.12 -30.76 -0.85
N ILE A 136 -4.62 -29.91 -1.76
CA ILE A 136 -4.46 -30.24 -3.17
C ILE A 136 -3.24 -31.14 -3.39
N SER A 137 -2.11 -30.83 -2.74
CA SER A 137 -0.83 -31.52 -2.97
C SER A 137 -0.64 -32.78 -2.13
N GLY A 138 -1.42 -32.96 -1.05
CA GLY A 138 -1.23 -34.06 -0.09
C GLY A 138 -0.01 -33.91 0.82
N GLU A 139 0.69 -32.76 0.78
CA GLU A 139 1.85 -32.48 1.64
C GLU A 139 1.43 -32.34 3.12
N SER A 140 2.25 -32.82 4.05
CA SER A 140 1.97 -32.71 5.48
C SER A 140 2.05 -31.25 5.98
N THR A 141 3.00 -30.49 5.45
CA THR A 141 3.24 -29.08 5.79
C THR A 141 3.62 -28.31 4.55
N ILE A 142 3.07 -27.09 4.41
CA ILE A 142 3.40 -26.13 3.35
C ILE A 142 4.02 -24.89 3.99
N ASP A 143 5.22 -24.54 3.58
CA ASP A 143 5.87 -23.26 3.80
C ASP A 143 5.95 -22.48 2.48
N ILE A 144 6.47 -21.26 2.51
CA ILE A 144 6.58 -20.41 1.32
C ILE A 144 7.40 -21.06 0.20
N TYR A 145 8.47 -21.76 0.52
CA TYR A 145 9.37 -22.39 -0.47
C TYR A 145 8.68 -23.56 -1.18
N LYS A 146 7.99 -24.41 -0.43
CA LYS A 146 7.16 -25.48 -0.98
C LYS A 146 6.01 -24.93 -1.79
N TYR A 147 5.33 -23.88 -1.28
CA TYR A 147 4.23 -23.24 -2.00
C TYR A 147 4.69 -22.68 -3.36
N GLN A 148 5.80 -21.96 -3.41
CA GLN A 148 6.35 -21.42 -4.67
C GLN A 148 6.75 -22.53 -5.63
N LYS A 149 7.24 -23.68 -5.12
CA LYS A 149 7.50 -24.85 -5.94
C LYS A 149 6.21 -25.41 -6.56
N LEU A 150 5.14 -25.51 -5.79
CA LEU A 150 3.83 -25.95 -6.29
C LEU A 150 3.28 -24.97 -7.35
N TYR A 151 3.44 -23.67 -7.12
CA TYR A 151 3.04 -22.64 -8.08
C TYR A 151 3.83 -22.76 -9.40
N LYS A 152 5.15 -22.88 -9.35
CA LYS A 152 5.98 -23.07 -10.55
C LYS A 152 5.68 -24.36 -11.31
N ASN A 153 5.20 -25.39 -10.63
CA ASN A 153 4.78 -26.65 -11.23
C ASN A 153 3.33 -26.63 -11.73
N GLY A 154 2.62 -25.52 -11.63
CA GLY A 154 1.22 -25.38 -12.06
C GLY A 154 0.20 -26.15 -11.21
N VAL A 155 0.55 -26.53 -9.97
CA VAL A 155 -0.34 -27.22 -9.03
C VAL A 155 -1.29 -26.25 -8.35
N VAL A 156 -0.86 -24.99 -8.19
CA VAL A 156 -1.65 -23.88 -7.66
C VAL A 156 -1.50 -22.67 -8.57
N ASP A 157 -2.54 -21.85 -8.67
CA ASP A 157 -2.63 -20.76 -9.66
C ASP A 157 -2.29 -19.39 -9.09
N GLU A 158 -2.35 -19.20 -7.76
CA GLU A 158 -2.15 -17.91 -7.12
C GLU A 158 -0.69 -17.71 -6.72
N PRO A 159 0.02 -16.67 -7.24
CA PRO A 159 1.39 -16.39 -6.81
C PRO A 159 1.43 -15.80 -5.40
N ILE A 160 2.35 -16.29 -4.58
CA ILE A 160 2.66 -15.73 -3.26
C ILE A 160 4.14 -15.36 -3.22
N SER A 161 4.42 -14.07 -3.07
CA SER A 161 5.78 -13.54 -3.00
C SER A 161 6.37 -13.66 -1.58
N HIS A 162 7.69 -13.70 -1.47
CA HIS A 162 8.37 -13.30 -0.24
C HIS A 162 8.11 -11.82 0.02
N LEU A 163 7.56 -11.49 1.17
CA LEU A 163 7.17 -10.14 1.56
C LEU A 163 8.20 -9.55 2.52
N PHE A 164 8.95 -8.56 2.06
CA PHE A 164 9.94 -7.85 2.85
C PHE A 164 9.33 -6.60 3.45
N ILE A 165 9.24 -6.54 4.77
CA ILE A 165 8.82 -5.36 5.52
C ILE A 165 10.08 -4.65 5.97
N ILE A 166 10.34 -3.48 5.42
CA ILE A 166 11.53 -2.68 5.67
C ILE A 166 11.14 -1.42 6.42
N CYS A 167 11.62 -1.27 7.65
CA CYS A 167 11.35 -0.12 8.48
C CYS A 167 12.62 0.73 8.63
N ASP A 168 12.62 1.93 8.03
CA ASP A 168 13.69 2.91 8.24
C ASP A 168 13.40 3.74 9.49
N GLU A 169 14.39 3.84 10.40
CA GLU A 169 14.32 4.51 11.70
C GLU A 169 13.29 3.92 12.68
N PHE A 170 13.35 2.61 12.88
CA PHE A 170 12.42 1.93 13.80
C PHE A 170 12.54 2.41 15.27
N ALA A 171 13.64 3.02 15.66
CA ALA A 171 13.82 3.55 17.00
C ALA A 171 12.79 4.64 17.33
N GLU A 172 12.58 5.56 16.41
CA GLU A 172 11.58 6.62 16.56
C GLU A 172 10.16 6.05 16.49
N LEU A 173 9.93 5.11 15.58
CA LEU A 173 8.64 4.41 15.46
C LEU A 173 8.29 3.68 16.77
N LYS A 174 9.25 2.95 17.36
CA LYS A 174 9.06 2.27 18.64
C LYS A 174 8.76 3.23 19.79
N ALA A 175 9.41 4.40 19.81
CA ALA A 175 9.19 5.41 20.85
C ALA A 175 7.79 6.04 20.77
N GLN A 176 7.28 6.27 19.57
CA GLN A 176 5.98 6.93 19.35
C GLN A 176 4.80 5.96 19.25
N GLN A 177 5.04 4.76 18.72
CA GLN A 177 4.03 3.73 18.46
C GLN A 177 4.51 2.35 18.94
N PRO A 178 4.72 2.15 20.25
CA PRO A 178 5.27 0.90 20.78
C PRO A 178 4.41 -0.32 20.44
N ASP A 179 3.09 -0.20 20.53
CA ASP A 179 2.14 -1.29 20.22
C ASP A 179 2.24 -1.72 18.75
N PHE A 180 2.42 -0.77 17.82
CA PHE A 180 2.65 -1.08 16.42
C PHE A 180 3.92 -1.90 16.23
N MET A 181 5.02 -1.51 16.88
CA MET A 181 6.28 -2.22 16.77
C MET A 181 6.20 -3.64 17.33
N ASP A 182 5.58 -3.81 18.48
CA ASP A 182 5.44 -5.14 19.11
C ASP A 182 4.57 -6.07 18.25
N GLN A 183 3.50 -5.57 17.66
CA GLN A 183 2.67 -6.32 16.71
C GLN A 183 3.45 -6.65 15.43
N LEU A 184 4.22 -5.71 14.88
CA LEU A 184 5.02 -5.94 13.68
C LEU A 184 6.08 -7.03 13.91
N ILE A 185 6.78 -7.01 15.05
CA ILE A 185 7.76 -8.03 15.42
C ILE A 185 7.09 -9.41 15.60
N SER A 186 5.93 -9.43 16.27
CA SER A 186 5.15 -10.66 16.44
C SER A 186 4.69 -11.23 15.08
N THR A 187 4.21 -10.36 14.21
CA THR A 187 3.81 -10.69 12.84
C THR A 187 4.94 -11.30 12.04
N ALA A 188 6.15 -10.73 12.10
CA ALA A 188 7.32 -11.25 11.40
C ALA A 188 7.70 -12.64 11.92
N ARG A 189 7.67 -12.85 13.24
CA ARG A 189 7.97 -14.15 13.84
C ARG A 189 6.99 -15.24 13.38
N ILE A 190 5.69 -14.96 13.39
CA ILE A 190 4.65 -15.88 12.92
C ILE A 190 4.74 -16.06 11.40
N GLY A 191 5.02 -14.99 10.69
CA GLY A 191 5.06 -14.93 9.23
C GLY A 191 6.28 -15.59 8.59
N ARG A 192 7.27 -16.05 9.35
CA ARG A 192 8.50 -16.66 8.82
C ARG A 192 8.20 -17.80 7.83
N SER A 193 7.41 -18.78 8.21
CA SER A 193 7.01 -19.89 7.34
C SER A 193 6.10 -19.47 6.18
N LEU A 194 5.46 -18.32 6.32
CA LEU A 194 4.59 -17.70 5.30
C LEU A 194 5.35 -16.78 4.33
N GLY A 195 6.68 -16.69 4.46
CA GLY A 195 7.54 -15.87 3.60
C GLY A 195 7.53 -14.38 3.95
N VAL A 196 7.33 -14.02 5.22
CA VAL A 196 7.46 -12.64 5.68
C VAL A 196 8.83 -12.41 6.29
N HIS A 197 9.50 -11.35 5.85
CA HIS A 197 10.83 -10.95 6.29
C HIS A 197 10.78 -9.55 6.88
N LEU A 198 11.45 -9.32 8.01
CA LEU A 198 11.53 -8.03 8.66
C LEU A 198 12.96 -7.51 8.65
N ILE A 199 13.16 -6.31 8.11
CA ILE A 199 14.43 -5.59 8.12
C ILE A 199 14.22 -4.29 8.87
N LEU A 200 14.86 -4.15 10.03
CA LEU A 200 14.77 -2.97 10.87
C LEU A 200 16.03 -2.13 10.74
N ALA A 201 15.89 -0.86 10.41
CA ALA A 201 17.00 0.06 10.28
C ALA A 201 16.91 1.18 11.32
N THR A 202 18.05 1.59 11.90
CA THR A 202 18.13 2.66 12.89
C THR A 202 19.46 3.40 12.83
N GLN A 203 19.48 4.63 13.34
CA GLN A 203 20.71 5.38 13.53
C GLN A 203 21.41 5.03 14.84
N LYS A 204 20.65 4.69 15.88
CA LYS A 204 21.17 4.37 17.21
C LYS A 204 20.56 3.06 17.70
N PRO A 205 21.30 1.94 17.62
CA PRO A 205 20.80 0.63 18.05
C PRO A 205 20.78 0.45 19.56
N SER A 206 21.73 1.07 20.29
CA SER A 206 21.87 0.89 21.74
C SER A 206 20.66 1.41 22.52
N GLY A 207 20.13 0.56 23.41
CA GLY A 207 18.96 0.87 24.25
C GLY A 207 17.60 0.77 23.54
N VAL A 208 17.57 0.53 22.23
CA VAL A 208 16.32 0.43 21.44
C VAL A 208 16.03 -1.02 21.06
N VAL A 209 17.06 -1.77 20.69
CA VAL A 209 16.95 -3.17 20.30
C VAL A 209 16.87 -4.03 21.57
N ASN A 210 15.71 -4.67 21.78
CA ASN A 210 15.50 -5.59 22.88
C ASN A 210 15.90 -7.03 22.51
N ASP A 211 15.94 -7.94 23.49
CA ASP A 211 16.31 -9.34 23.29
C ASP A 211 15.45 -10.05 22.24
N GLN A 212 14.18 -9.68 22.15
CA GLN A 212 13.25 -10.25 21.17
C GLN A 212 13.64 -9.87 19.74
N ILE A 213 14.05 -8.63 19.50
CA ILE A 213 14.54 -8.17 18.20
C ILE A 213 15.89 -8.84 17.90
N TRP A 214 16.80 -8.88 18.88
CA TRP A 214 18.11 -9.51 18.71
C TRP A 214 17.99 -11.00 18.34
N SER A 215 17.17 -11.76 19.05
CA SER A 215 17.00 -13.19 18.81
C SER A 215 16.38 -13.54 17.45
N ASN A 216 15.55 -12.64 16.92
CA ASN A 216 14.94 -12.83 15.61
C ASN A 216 15.80 -12.34 14.43
N SER A 217 16.83 -11.53 14.68
CA SER A 217 17.65 -10.90 13.65
C SER A 217 18.93 -11.68 13.40
N ARG A 218 18.93 -12.49 12.33
CA ARG A 218 20.07 -13.35 12.00
C ARG A 218 21.22 -12.59 11.33
N PHE A 219 20.91 -11.67 10.40
CA PHE A 219 21.95 -10.83 9.80
C PHE A 219 21.95 -9.44 10.42
N ARG A 220 23.11 -8.83 10.48
CA ARG A 220 23.33 -7.48 11.01
C ARG A 220 24.28 -6.74 10.10
N ILE A 221 23.86 -5.58 9.63
CA ILE A 221 24.70 -4.66 8.84
C ILE A 221 24.95 -3.42 9.67
N CYS A 222 26.23 -3.12 9.89
CA CYS A 222 26.64 -1.94 10.63
C CYS A 222 27.51 -1.04 9.76
N LEU A 223 26.92 0.09 9.31
CA LEU A 223 27.68 1.18 8.71
C LEU A 223 28.37 1.98 9.82
N LYS A 224 28.90 3.15 9.48
CA LYS A 224 29.47 4.05 10.48
C LYS A 224 28.45 4.38 11.56
N VAL A 225 28.78 4.14 12.82
CA VAL A 225 28.04 4.55 14.01
C VAL A 225 28.84 5.56 14.82
N GLN A 226 28.17 6.30 15.71
CA GLN A 226 28.82 7.36 16.46
C GLN A 226 29.65 6.83 17.62
N GLU A 227 29.14 5.86 18.34
CA GLU A 227 29.74 5.33 19.57
C GLU A 227 30.23 3.87 19.36
N LYS A 228 31.32 3.55 20.08
CA LYS A 228 31.83 2.15 20.08
C LYS A 228 30.81 1.17 20.68
N ALA A 229 29.99 1.64 21.63
CA ALA A 229 28.92 0.85 22.20
C ALA A 229 27.92 0.37 21.16
N ASP A 230 27.46 1.27 20.24
CA ASP A 230 26.56 0.91 19.16
C ASP A 230 27.16 -0.17 18.25
N SER A 231 28.46 -0.05 17.94
CA SER A 231 29.17 -1.06 17.14
C SER A 231 29.26 -2.40 17.88
N MET A 232 29.60 -2.38 19.17
CA MET A 232 29.67 -3.57 20.02
C MET A 232 28.32 -4.27 20.14
N ASP A 233 27.25 -3.51 20.27
CA ASP A 233 25.89 -4.07 20.31
C ASP A 233 25.55 -4.75 18.99
N MET A 234 25.81 -4.09 17.86
CA MET A 234 25.45 -4.60 16.53
C MET A 234 26.28 -5.80 16.07
N ILE A 235 27.60 -5.66 16.09
CA ILE A 235 28.51 -6.62 15.43
C ILE A 235 29.56 -7.21 16.39
N LYS A 236 29.46 -6.97 17.69
CA LYS A 236 30.34 -7.46 18.76
C LYS A 236 31.79 -7.02 18.62
N THR A 237 32.06 -6.01 17.79
CA THR A 237 33.38 -5.39 17.61
C THR A 237 33.24 -3.85 17.53
N PRO A 238 34.27 -3.06 17.90
CA PRO A 238 34.16 -1.59 17.91
C PRO A 238 34.42 -0.95 16.54
N GLU A 239 34.78 -1.72 15.51
CA GLU A 239 35.33 -1.23 14.25
C GLU A 239 34.38 -0.35 13.45
N ALA A 240 33.07 -0.56 13.54
CA ALA A 240 32.12 0.25 12.79
C ALA A 240 32.14 1.73 13.22
N ALA A 241 32.49 2.04 14.47
CA ALA A 241 32.66 3.41 14.93
C ALA A 241 33.89 4.11 14.27
N THR A 242 34.83 3.35 13.73
CA THR A 242 36.06 3.88 13.11
C THR A 242 35.98 4.04 11.60
N ILE A 243 34.85 3.64 10.98
CA ILE A 243 34.64 3.78 9.54
C ILE A 243 34.75 5.27 9.15
N LYS A 244 35.62 5.59 8.18
CA LYS A 244 35.81 6.97 7.70
C LYS A 244 34.98 7.30 6.46
N ASN A 245 34.82 6.34 5.56
CA ASN A 245 34.21 6.57 4.25
C ASN A 245 32.73 6.16 4.26
N VAL A 246 31.90 6.94 3.58
CA VAL A 246 30.47 6.68 3.39
C VAL A 246 30.26 5.38 2.59
N GLY A 247 29.21 4.63 2.92
CA GLY A 247 28.84 3.39 2.24
C GLY A 247 29.68 2.18 2.66
N ARG A 248 30.70 2.33 3.50
CA ARG A 248 31.42 1.20 4.10
C ARG A 248 30.58 0.59 5.21
N PHE A 249 30.62 -0.74 5.31
CA PHE A 249 29.83 -1.48 6.30
C PHE A 249 30.50 -2.79 6.71
N TYR A 250 30.10 -3.30 7.85
CA TYR A 250 30.33 -4.66 8.30
C TYR A 250 29.04 -5.46 8.19
N LEU A 251 29.12 -6.68 7.68
CA LEU A 251 28.03 -7.65 7.65
C LEU A 251 28.39 -8.81 8.57
N GLN A 252 27.55 -9.06 9.57
CA GLN A 252 27.63 -10.22 10.45
C GLN A 252 26.38 -11.09 10.29
N VAL A 253 26.56 -12.40 10.21
CA VAL A 253 25.47 -13.39 10.16
C VAL A 253 25.66 -14.39 11.28
N GLY A 254 24.58 -14.66 12.01
CA GLY A 254 24.60 -15.56 13.14
C GLY A 254 25.59 -15.16 14.23
N TYR A 255 26.00 -16.13 15.03
CA TYR A 255 27.05 -15.96 16.01
C TYR A 255 28.36 -16.55 15.43
N ASN A 256 29.21 -15.71 14.82
CA ASN A 256 30.46 -16.10 14.16
C ASN A 256 30.32 -17.02 12.93
N GLU A 257 29.15 -17.08 12.27
CA GLU A 257 28.97 -17.86 11.05
C GLU A 257 29.60 -17.18 9.82
N PHE A 258 29.41 -15.86 9.72
CA PHE A 258 29.94 -15.05 8.63
C PHE A 258 30.19 -13.62 9.09
N PHE A 259 31.35 -13.08 8.74
CA PHE A 259 31.72 -11.70 9.01
C PHE A 259 32.49 -11.13 7.82
N ALA A 260 32.01 -10.03 7.27
CA ALA A 260 32.61 -9.38 6.11
C ALA A 260 32.62 -7.87 6.25
N TYR A 261 33.64 -7.22 5.68
CA TYR A 261 33.71 -5.79 5.50
C TYR A 261 33.53 -5.45 4.03
N GLY A 262 32.62 -4.53 3.71
CA GLY A 262 32.28 -4.20 2.35
C GLY A 262 32.12 -2.71 2.09
N LEU A 263 31.99 -2.39 0.81
CA LEU A 263 31.54 -1.11 0.28
C LEU A 263 30.22 -1.34 -0.44
N SER A 264 29.17 -0.65 -0.04
CA SER A 264 27.87 -0.69 -0.68
C SER A 264 27.95 -0.21 -2.13
N ALA A 265 27.18 -0.84 -2.99
CA ALA A 265 26.86 -0.26 -4.28
C ALA A 265 26.03 1.03 -4.09
N TYR A 266 26.02 1.88 -5.10
CA TYR A 266 25.32 3.17 -5.07
C TYR A 266 24.52 3.39 -6.37
N CYS A 267 23.21 3.43 -6.25
CA CYS A 267 22.31 3.57 -7.39
C CYS A 267 21.98 5.03 -7.77
N GLY A 268 22.31 6.01 -6.92
CA GLY A 268 22.20 7.44 -7.23
C GLY A 268 23.30 7.96 -8.19
N ALA A 269 24.16 7.09 -8.69
CA ALA A 269 25.17 7.47 -9.68
C ALA A 269 24.53 7.86 -11.02
N SER A 270 25.21 8.75 -11.76
CA SER A 270 24.77 9.16 -13.10
C SER A 270 24.63 7.96 -14.05
N TYR A 271 23.54 7.91 -14.78
CA TYR A 271 23.33 6.93 -15.83
C TYR A 271 23.92 7.43 -17.14
N ILE A 272 24.82 6.65 -17.71
CA ILE A 272 25.44 6.88 -18.99
C ILE A 272 25.10 5.68 -19.89
N PRO A 273 24.25 5.85 -20.93
CA PRO A 273 23.90 4.76 -21.83
C PRO A 273 25.15 4.32 -22.62
N THR A 274 25.66 3.12 -22.36
CA THR A 274 26.81 2.55 -23.06
C THR A 274 26.74 1.02 -23.00
N ASP A 275 27.02 0.38 -24.14
CA ASP A 275 27.07 -1.08 -24.26
C ASP A 275 28.38 -1.66 -23.70
N LYS A 276 29.37 -0.83 -23.42
CA LYS A 276 30.66 -1.25 -22.88
C LYS A 276 30.92 -0.63 -21.53
N PRO A 277 31.08 -1.41 -20.45
CA PRO A 277 31.52 -0.85 -19.18
C PRO A 277 32.89 -0.21 -19.38
N LYS A 278 32.98 1.12 -19.30
CA LYS A 278 34.27 1.81 -19.26
C LYS A 278 34.93 1.47 -17.93
N ARG A 279 36.01 0.67 -17.97
CA ARG A 279 36.97 0.68 -16.88
C ARG A 279 37.56 2.09 -16.82
N LYS A 280 37.42 2.75 -15.69
CA LYS A 280 38.14 3.98 -15.38
C LYS A 280 39.62 3.59 -15.40
N VAL A 281 40.30 3.87 -16.48
CA VAL A 281 41.75 3.75 -16.53
C VAL A 281 42.26 5.00 -15.84
N ASP A 282 42.97 4.81 -14.75
CA ASP A 282 43.68 5.90 -14.10
C ASP A 282 44.81 6.35 -15.04
N THR A 283 44.62 7.50 -15.64
CA THR A 283 45.60 8.12 -16.56
C THR A 283 46.44 9.18 -15.87
N THR A 284 46.34 9.29 -14.53
CA THR A 284 47.08 10.26 -13.75
C THR A 284 48.58 10.00 -13.86
N LEU A 285 49.31 10.96 -14.35
CA LEU A 285 50.78 10.95 -14.36
C LEU A 285 51.29 11.61 -13.08
N ASN A 286 51.88 10.80 -12.23
CA ASN A 286 52.48 11.24 -10.99
C ASN A 286 53.99 11.44 -11.16
N PHE A 287 54.50 12.66 -10.93
CA PHE A 287 55.93 12.94 -10.78
C PHE A 287 56.31 12.65 -9.35
N ILE A 288 57.33 11.85 -9.19
CA ILE A 288 57.87 11.49 -7.87
C ILE A 288 59.28 12.08 -7.72
N ASP A 289 59.65 12.43 -6.48
CA ASP A 289 61.04 12.79 -6.14
C ASP A 289 61.92 11.56 -5.97
N ASP A 290 63.21 11.78 -5.67
CA ASP A 290 64.20 10.76 -5.46
C ASP A 290 63.95 9.88 -4.20
N VAL A 291 63.01 10.27 -3.35
CA VAL A 291 62.60 9.55 -2.13
C VAL A 291 61.27 8.82 -2.35
N GLY A 292 60.61 9.04 -3.49
CA GLY A 292 59.37 8.36 -3.86
C GLY A 292 58.09 9.12 -3.47
N TYR A 293 58.16 10.41 -3.06
CA TYR A 293 56.97 11.21 -2.80
C TYR A 293 56.43 11.85 -4.10
N ILE A 294 55.12 11.91 -4.22
CA ILE A 294 54.47 12.55 -5.37
C ILE A 294 54.65 14.06 -5.24
N THR A 295 55.40 14.65 -6.15
CA THR A 295 55.65 16.10 -6.19
C THR A 295 54.68 16.86 -7.06
N LYS A 296 54.12 16.19 -8.08
CA LYS A 296 53.13 16.74 -9.00
C LYS A 296 52.31 15.65 -9.61
N SER A 297 51.01 15.86 -9.74
CA SER A 297 50.09 14.99 -10.50
C SER A 297 49.52 15.76 -11.66
N ILE A 298 49.49 15.12 -12.84
CA ILE A 298 48.83 15.64 -14.03
C ILE A 298 47.74 14.67 -14.38
N ASP A 299 46.49 15.11 -14.25
CA ASP A 299 45.31 14.39 -14.73
C ASP A 299 45.00 14.84 -16.15
N ASP A 300 44.85 13.89 -17.09
CA ASP A 300 44.32 14.20 -18.41
C ASP A 300 42.77 14.26 -18.31
N GLU A 301 42.26 15.42 -17.85
CA GLU A 301 40.81 15.69 -17.72
C GLU A 301 40.07 15.78 -19.08
N LYS A 302 40.58 15.22 -20.16
CA LYS A 302 39.79 15.02 -21.35
C LYS A 302 38.82 13.85 -21.20
N GLU A 303 38.03 13.86 -20.13
CA GLU A 303 36.77 13.13 -20.11
C GLU A 303 35.88 13.77 -21.20
N GLN A 304 35.69 13.05 -22.30
CA GLN A 304 34.51 13.29 -23.13
C GLN A 304 33.32 13.15 -22.18
N LYS A 305 32.73 14.28 -21.78
CA LYS A 305 31.50 14.34 -21.01
C LYS A 305 30.41 13.68 -21.87
N MET A 306 30.26 12.37 -21.76
CA MET A 306 29.07 11.71 -22.30
C MET A 306 27.88 12.29 -21.54
N ALA A 307 26.86 12.73 -22.29
CA ALA A 307 25.66 13.29 -21.68
C ALA A 307 25.07 12.26 -20.71
N SER A 308 24.93 12.63 -19.44
CA SER A 308 24.21 11.83 -18.44
C SER A 308 22.72 11.90 -18.73
N CYS A 309 22.05 10.76 -18.73
CA CYS A 309 20.59 10.64 -18.87
C CYS A 309 19.92 10.43 -17.50
N GLY A 310 20.27 11.27 -16.52
CA GLY A 310 19.74 11.18 -15.17
C GLY A 310 20.50 10.17 -14.26
N GLU A 311 19.86 9.71 -13.23
CA GLU A 311 20.42 8.76 -12.27
C GLU A 311 20.11 7.30 -12.64
N GLN A 312 20.98 6.37 -12.24
CA GLN A 312 20.77 4.95 -12.46
C GLN A 312 19.48 4.46 -11.80
N LEU A 313 19.17 4.95 -10.60
CA LEU A 313 17.97 4.59 -9.84
C LEU A 313 16.70 4.81 -10.66
N SER A 314 16.48 6.05 -11.13
CA SER A 314 15.28 6.41 -11.91
C SER A 314 15.18 5.59 -13.19
N ASN A 315 16.28 5.47 -13.93
CA ASN A 315 16.30 4.72 -15.19
C ASN A 315 16.03 3.21 -14.99
N ILE A 316 16.49 2.62 -13.89
CA ILE A 316 16.22 1.21 -13.60
C ILE A 316 14.76 1.02 -13.19
N ILE A 317 14.21 1.93 -12.40
CA ILE A 317 12.79 1.89 -11.99
C ILE A 317 11.89 1.99 -13.22
N ASP A 318 12.14 2.95 -14.11
CA ASP A 318 11.37 3.13 -15.34
C ASP A 318 11.42 1.88 -16.22
N TYR A 319 12.62 1.31 -16.39
CA TYR A 319 12.81 0.06 -17.13
C TYR A 319 12.03 -1.11 -16.51
N LEU A 320 12.04 -1.26 -15.18
CA LEU A 320 11.31 -2.35 -14.51
C LEU A 320 9.78 -2.14 -14.58
N ILE A 321 9.31 -0.90 -14.56
CA ILE A 321 7.90 -0.56 -14.79
C ILE A 321 7.49 -0.92 -16.21
N GLU A 322 8.32 -0.60 -17.20
CA GLU A 322 8.08 -0.91 -18.61
C GLU A 322 7.97 -2.43 -18.82
N VAL A 323 8.96 -3.20 -18.36
CA VAL A 323 8.95 -4.67 -18.44
C VAL A 323 7.70 -5.26 -17.77
N ALA A 324 7.32 -4.77 -16.58
CA ALA A 324 6.14 -5.26 -15.89
C ALA A 324 4.82 -4.94 -16.63
N ASN A 325 4.75 -3.78 -17.30
CA ASN A 325 3.59 -3.40 -18.12
C ASN A 325 3.48 -4.27 -19.38
N GLU A 326 4.59 -4.53 -20.07
CA GLU A 326 4.64 -5.41 -21.26
C GLU A 326 4.19 -6.82 -20.92
N GLU A 327 4.64 -7.36 -19.81
CA GLU A 327 4.30 -8.70 -19.31
C GLU A 327 2.95 -8.74 -18.58
N LYS A 328 2.24 -7.60 -18.45
CA LYS A 328 0.97 -7.47 -17.73
C LYS A 328 1.00 -7.96 -16.28
N ILE A 329 2.16 -7.80 -15.63
CA ILE A 329 2.35 -8.23 -14.24
C ILE A 329 1.55 -7.31 -13.31
N LYS A 330 0.71 -7.92 -12.48
CA LYS A 330 -0.03 -7.22 -11.42
C LYS A 330 0.39 -7.77 -10.06
N VAL A 331 0.89 -6.91 -9.20
CA VAL A 331 1.19 -7.23 -7.81
C VAL A 331 0.03 -6.81 -6.93
N ARG A 332 -0.33 -7.68 -5.98
CA ARG A 332 -1.37 -7.38 -5.01
C ARG A 332 -0.91 -6.25 -4.10
N GLN A 333 -1.64 -5.16 -4.09
CA GLN A 333 -1.46 -4.10 -3.11
C GLN A 333 -2.06 -4.55 -1.77
N LEU A 334 -1.33 -4.34 -0.66
CA LEU A 334 -1.77 -4.78 0.66
C LEU A 334 -2.77 -3.82 1.30
N TRP A 335 -2.67 -2.56 0.96
CA TRP A 335 -3.69 -1.55 1.25
C TRP A 335 -3.82 -0.60 0.07
N LEU A 336 -5.01 -0.09 -0.08
CA LEU A 336 -5.33 0.89 -1.09
C LEU A 336 -5.03 2.30 -0.58
N GLU A 337 -4.91 3.25 -1.48
CA GLU A 337 -4.72 4.65 -1.12
C GLU A 337 -5.88 5.15 -0.25
N LYS A 338 -5.59 6.13 0.59
CA LYS A 338 -6.60 6.75 1.44
C LYS A 338 -7.72 7.33 0.57
N ILE A 339 -8.96 7.11 0.99
CA ILE A 339 -10.11 7.71 0.35
C ILE A 339 -9.94 9.24 0.39
N PRO A 340 -10.06 9.96 -0.76
CA PRO A 340 -9.94 11.41 -0.80
C PRO A 340 -10.94 12.12 0.10
N ALA A 341 -10.58 13.30 0.60
CA ALA A 341 -11.46 14.10 1.44
C ALA A 341 -12.73 14.60 0.71
N LEU A 342 -12.67 14.68 -0.62
CA LEU A 342 -13.78 15.05 -1.49
C LEU A 342 -13.90 14.04 -2.62
N ILE A 343 -15.09 13.47 -2.77
CA ILE A 343 -15.43 12.48 -3.79
C ILE A 343 -16.76 12.86 -4.43
N TYR A 344 -16.83 12.81 -5.75
CA TYR A 344 -18.09 13.03 -6.47
C TYR A 344 -18.77 11.70 -6.81
N VAL A 345 -20.10 11.70 -6.76
CA VAL A 345 -20.93 10.51 -7.08
C VAL A 345 -20.62 9.97 -8.48
N GLU A 346 -20.48 10.86 -9.47
CA GLU A 346 -20.18 10.50 -10.86
C GLU A 346 -18.83 9.78 -11.00
N ASP A 347 -17.82 10.23 -10.25
CA ASP A 347 -16.49 9.61 -10.27
C ASP A 347 -16.52 8.19 -9.67
N LEU A 348 -17.31 7.99 -8.61
CA LEU A 348 -17.54 6.67 -8.02
C LEU A 348 -18.28 5.74 -8.97
N VAL A 349 -19.35 6.23 -9.61
CA VAL A 349 -20.11 5.45 -10.61
C VAL A 349 -19.20 5.00 -11.75
N LYS A 350 -18.31 5.88 -12.24
CA LYS A 350 -17.32 5.54 -13.28
C LYS A 350 -16.26 4.58 -12.77
N LYS A 351 -15.67 4.85 -11.59
CA LYS A 351 -14.59 4.05 -10.98
C LYS A 351 -15.00 2.59 -10.80
N TYR A 352 -16.23 2.36 -10.34
CA TYR A 352 -16.75 1.02 -10.04
C TYR A 352 -17.62 0.44 -11.15
N ASN A 353 -17.80 1.17 -12.27
CA ASN A 353 -18.73 0.80 -13.35
C ASN A 353 -20.12 0.42 -12.79
N TYR A 354 -20.56 1.21 -11.81
CA TYR A 354 -21.79 0.93 -11.08
C TYR A 354 -23.01 1.12 -11.99
N LYS A 355 -23.91 0.15 -11.94
CA LYS A 355 -25.21 0.22 -12.61
C LYS A 355 -26.28 -0.14 -11.60
N SER A 356 -27.34 0.68 -11.56
CA SER A 356 -28.50 0.36 -10.75
C SER A 356 -29.18 -0.90 -11.28
N GLU A 357 -29.63 -1.78 -10.39
CA GLU A 357 -30.44 -2.93 -10.76
C GLU A 357 -31.85 -2.50 -11.11
N VAL A 358 -32.47 -3.21 -12.03
CA VAL A 358 -33.86 -2.92 -12.45
C VAL A 358 -34.81 -3.13 -11.27
N CYS A 359 -35.62 -2.14 -10.95
CA CYS A 359 -36.57 -2.09 -9.84
C CYS A 359 -35.91 -2.03 -8.43
N GLU A 360 -34.61 -1.74 -8.33
CA GLU A 360 -33.95 -1.50 -7.07
C GLU A 360 -33.35 -0.10 -7.03
N ILE A 361 -33.68 0.66 -6.00
CA ILE A 361 -33.21 2.04 -5.81
C ILE A 361 -32.11 2.02 -4.76
N ASN A 362 -30.87 2.04 -5.25
CA ASN A 362 -29.66 1.95 -4.47
C ASN A 362 -28.77 3.17 -4.73
N PRO A 363 -29.11 4.37 -4.24
CA PRO A 363 -28.29 5.56 -4.45
C PRO A 363 -26.89 5.39 -3.87
N VAL A 364 -25.92 5.88 -4.63
CA VAL A 364 -24.52 5.96 -4.23
C VAL A 364 -24.36 7.17 -3.30
N ILE A 365 -23.85 6.92 -2.12
CA ILE A 365 -23.63 7.97 -1.10
C ILE A 365 -22.16 8.17 -0.74
N GLY A 366 -21.27 7.30 -1.22
CA GLY A 366 -19.85 7.40 -0.93
C GLY A 366 -19.06 6.17 -1.32
N GLU A 367 -17.89 6.07 -0.76
CA GLU A 367 -16.96 4.95 -0.84
C GLU A 367 -16.59 4.49 0.57
N TYR A 368 -16.46 3.21 0.79
CA TYR A 368 -15.97 2.68 2.06
C TYR A 368 -14.68 1.90 1.88
N ASP A 369 -13.87 1.93 2.91
CA ASP A 369 -12.59 1.21 3.01
C ASP A 369 -12.73 0.05 3.98
N ASP A 370 -12.34 -1.15 3.54
CA ASP A 370 -12.31 -2.36 4.35
C ASP A 370 -10.89 -2.94 4.36
N PRO A 371 -10.02 -2.47 5.27
CA PRO A 371 -8.65 -2.94 5.37
C PRO A 371 -8.54 -4.44 5.70
N ALA A 372 -9.52 -4.98 6.42
CA ALA A 372 -9.54 -6.39 6.79
C ALA A 372 -9.73 -7.32 5.58
N ASN A 373 -10.42 -6.86 4.56
CA ASN A 373 -10.58 -7.58 3.29
C ASN A 373 -9.70 -7.01 2.17
N GLN A 374 -8.89 -5.97 2.46
CA GLN A 374 -8.00 -5.29 1.53
C GLN A 374 -8.78 -4.78 0.30
N LEU A 375 -9.92 -4.15 0.52
CA LEU A 375 -10.77 -3.64 -0.55
C LEU A 375 -11.35 -2.26 -0.20
N GLN A 376 -11.61 -1.50 -1.25
CA GLN A 376 -12.48 -0.34 -1.24
C GLN A 376 -13.66 -0.63 -2.15
N ASN A 377 -14.85 -0.18 -1.79
CA ASN A 377 -16.00 -0.36 -2.64
C ASN A 377 -16.99 0.80 -2.51
N ILE A 378 -17.89 0.87 -3.46
CA ILE A 378 -18.96 1.86 -3.50
C ILE A 378 -19.92 1.65 -2.32
N LEU A 379 -20.29 2.73 -1.66
CA LEU A 379 -21.26 2.71 -0.57
C LEU A 379 -22.62 3.17 -1.10
N THR A 380 -23.59 2.29 -1.01
CA THR A 380 -24.99 2.55 -1.42
C THR A 380 -25.96 2.37 -0.27
N VAL A 381 -27.13 2.96 -0.38
CA VAL A 381 -28.27 2.75 0.54
C VAL A 381 -29.41 2.11 -0.22
N ASN A 382 -29.86 0.94 0.23
CA ASN A 382 -31.02 0.29 -0.38
C ASN A 382 -32.32 0.89 0.14
N LEU A 383 -33.02 1.66 -0.69
CA LEU A 383 -34.28 2.32 -0.32
C LEU A 383 -35.50 1.38 -0.42
N ASN A 384 -35.39 0.25 -1.13
CA ASN A 384 -36.49 -0.71 -1.28
C ASN A 384 -36.65 -1.65 -0.08
N HIS A 385 -35.51 -2.10 0.48
CA HIS A 385 -35.46 -3.15 1.50
C HIS A 385 -34.86 -2.69 2.82
N GLY A 386 -34.15 -1.55 2.82
CA GLY A 386 -33.42 -1.03 3.99
C GLY A 386 -34.28 -0.45 5.11
N GLY A 387 -35.59 -0.33 4.88
CA GLY A 387 -36.50 0.33 5.84
C GLY A 387 -36.31 1.84 5.89
N ASN A 388 -36.62 2.44 7.03
CA ASN A 388 -36.47 3.88 7.24
C ASN A 388 -35.01 4.21 7.64
N LEU A 389 -34.49 5.29 7.10
CA LEU A 389 -33.13 5.76 7.35
C LEU A 389 -33.17 6.99 8.28
N ILE A 390 -32.39 6.96 9.35
CA ILE A 390 -32.16 8.10 10.22
C ILE A 390 -30.70 8.54 10.08
N VAL A 391 -30.50 9.83 9.78
CA VAL A 391 -29.17 10.46 9.69
C VAL A 391 -28.96 11.35 10.90
N TYR A 392 -27.99 10.99 11.72
CA TYR A 392 -27.67 11.68 12.96
C TYR A 392 -26.23 12.27 12.91
N GLY A 393 -26.08 13.47 13.46
CA GLY A 393 -24.76 14.13 13.51
C GLY A 393 -24.83 15.57 14.01
N SER A 394 -23.71 16.10 14.50
CA SER A 394 -23.57 17.50 14.93
C SER A 394 -23.69 18.48 13.76
N THR A 395 -23.81 19.76 14.06
CA THR A 395 -23.76 20.84 13.06
C THR A 395 -22.41 20.79 12.34
N GLY A 396 -22.41 20.90 11.01
CA GLY A 396 -21.20 20.83 10.20
C GLY A 396 -20.69 19.41 9.91
N SER A 397 -21.34 18.34 10.38
CA SER A 397 -20.90 16.95 10.15
C SER A 397 -21.19 16.39 8.75
N GLY A 398 -21.79 17.17 7.84
CA GLY A 398 -22.09 16.74 6.48
C GLY A 398 -23.47 16.13 6.26
N LYS A 399 -24.43 16.25 7.20
CA LYS A 399 -25.79 15.73 7.03
C LYS A 399 -26.44 16.19 5.71
N ASN A 400 -26.39 17.51 5.44
CA ASN A 400 -26.95 18.07 4.21
C ASN A 400 -26.21 17.55 2.95
N THR A 401 -24.92 17.36 3.02
CA THR A 401 -24.13 16.76 1.93
C THR A 401 -24.60 15.35 1.64
N LEU A 402 -24.82 14.55 2.68
CA LEU A 402 -25.34 13.17 2.53
C LEU A 402 -26.72 13.16 1.89
N LEU A 403 -27.66 14.02 2.36
CA LEU A 403 -28.99 14.12 1.78
C LEU A 403 -28.94 14.56 0.31
N ASN A 404 -28.09 15.54 -0.02
CA ASN A 404 -27.85 15.96 -1.40
C ASN A 404 -27.29 14.81 -2.26
N SER A 405 -26.29 14.08 -1.78
CA SER A 405 -25.72 12.94 -2.52
C SER A 405 -26.76 11.85 -2.77
N LEU A 406 -27.60 11.56 -1.78
CA LEU A 406 -28.68 10.57 -1.90
C LEU A 406 -29.72 10.98 -2.95
N ILE A 407 -30.22 12.23 -2.90
CA ILE A 407 -31.18 12.74 -3.87
C ILE A 407 -30.53 12.77 -5.25
N TYR A 408 -29.35 13.37 -5.38
CA TYR A 408 -28.65 13.52 -6.65
C TYR A 408 -28.40 12.16 -7.31
N SER A 409 -27.84 11.20 -6.56
CA SER A 409 -27.59 9.86 -7.07
C SER A 409 -28.87 9.13 -7.49
N THR A 410 -29.99 9.38 -6.80
CA THR A 410 -31.27 8.76 -7.16
C THR A 410 -31.84 9.37 -8.44
N ILE A 411 -31.96 10.70 -8.52
CA ILE A 411 -32.61 11.37 -9.66
C ILE A 411 -31.82 11.28 -10.97
N THR A 412 -30.51 11.05 -10.88
CA THR A 412 -29.67 10.86 -12.07
C THR A 412 -29.73 9.45 -12.64
N ASN A 413 -30.15 8.45 -11.84
CA ASN A 413 -30.21 7.05 -12.24
C ASN A 413 -31.62 6.48 -12.40
N HIS A 414 -32.65 7.17 -11.87
CA HIS A 414 -34.04 6.69 -11.86
C HIS A 414 -34.99 7.76 -12.33
N ASP A 415 -36.07 7.38 -13.04
CA ASP A 415 -37.09 8.29 -13.50
C ASP A 415 -38.26 8.44 -12.49
N SER A 416 -39.22 9.32 -12.79
CA SER A 416 -40.37 9.57 -11.94
C SER A 416 -41.39 8.42 -11.86
N ASN A 417 -41.28 7.41 -12.72
CA ASN A 417 -42.10 6.21 -12.64
C ASN A 417 -41.46 5.15 -11.68
N GLU A 418 -40.20 5.34 -11.32
CA GLU A 418 -39.47 4.46 -10.38
C GLU A 418 -39.45 5.04 -8.96
N VAL A 419 -39.24 6.35 -8.80
CA VAL A 419 -39.16 7.02 -7.50
C VAL A 419 -39.76 8.40 -7.48
N ASN A 420 -40.44 8.73 -6.37
CA ASN A 420 -40.98 10.05 -6.11
C ASN A 420 -40.51 10.53 -4.73
N PHE A 421 -39.87 11.70 -4.68
CA PHE A 421 -39.49 12.37 -3.45
C PHE A 421 -40.51 13.40 -3.03
N TYR A 422 -40.80 13.44 -1.75
CA TYR A 422 -41.46 14.57 -1.07
C TYR A 422 -40.51 15.05 0.03
N ILE A 423 -40.04 16.29 -0.11
CA ILE A 423 -38.95 16.80 0.73
C ILE A 423 -39.52 17.86 1.68
N LEU A 424 -39.35 17.66 2.98
CA LEU A 424 -39.65 18.63 4.03
C LEU A 424 -38.30 19.23 4.49
N ASP A 425 -37.96 20.42 3.99
CA ASP A 425 -36.73 21.11 4.35
C ASP A 425 -36.97 22.19 5.41
N PHE A 426 -36.97 21.77 6.66
CA PHE A 426 -37.18 22.64 7.82
C PHE A 426 -35.84 23.17 8.38
N GLY A 427 -34.77 23.00 7.63
CA GLY A 427 -33.44 23.50 7.97
C GLY A 427 -33.01 24.71 7.16
N SER A 428 -32.02 24.51 6.33
CA SER A 428 -31.31 25.56 5.59
C SER A 428 -31.88 25.89 4.20
N GLU A 429 -33.00 25.30 3.82
CA GLU A 429 -33.62 25.39 2.48
C GLU A 429 -32.67 25.03 1.32
N ILE A 430 -31.62 24.30 1.61
CA ILE A 430 -30.59 23.93 0.61
C ILE A 430 -31.15 22.95 -0.43
N LEU A 431 -32.18 22.18 -0.06
CA LEU A 431 -32.79 21.18 -0.93
C LEU A 431 -33.78 21.80 -1.95
N ARG A 432 -34.01 23.12 -1.90
CA ARG A 432 -34.79 23.87 -2.89
C ARG A 432 -34.31 23.68 -4.33
N ILE A 433 -33.02 23.39 -4.53
CA ILE A 433 -32.45 23.14 -5.85
C ILE A 433 -33.11 21.99 -6.59
N TYR A 434 -33.74 21.06 -5.87
CA TYR A 434 -34.43 19.90 -6.45
C TYR A 434 -35.92 20.12 -6.78
N GLU A 435 -36.49 21.28 -6.48
CA GLU A 435 -37.92 21.58 -6.67
C GLU A 435 -38.41 21.32 -8.11
N LYS A 436 -37.51 21.49 -9.10
CA LYS A 436 -37.86 21.32 -10.52
C LYS A 436 -37.49 19.92 -11.07
N ALA A 437 -36.97 19.03 -10.24
CA ALA A 437 -36.63 17.68 -10.70
C ALA A 437 -37.91 16.84 -10.93
N PRO A 438 -38.06 16.12 -12.02
CA PRO A 438 -39.26 15.35 -12.34
C PRO A 438 -39.67 14.32 -11.29
N GLN A 439 -38.68 13.81 -10.53
CA GLN A 439 -38.87 12.83 -9.46
C GLN A 439 -39.30 13.50 -8.13
N VAL A 440 -39.27 14.82 -8.03
CA VAL A 440 -39.62 15.54 -6.78
C VAL A 440 -41.06 16.12 -6.91
N GLY A 441 -41.94 15.60 -6.08
CA GLY A 441 -43.35 16.07 -6.07
C GLY A 441 -43.50 17.46 -5.47
N ASP A 442 -42.80 17.76 -4.39
CA ASP A 442 -42.70 19.10 -3.79
C ASP A 442 -41.51 19.20 -2.81
N VAL A 443 -41.01 20.41 -2.60
CA VAL A 443 -40.08 20.78 -1.53
C VAL A 443 -40.80 21.78 -0.62
N ILE A 444 -41.13 21.37 0.59
CA ILE A 444 -41.97 22.09 1.53
C ILE A 444 -41.12 22.68 2.65
N PHE A 445 -41.33 23.94 2.97
CA PHE A 445 -40.58 24.68 4.00
C PHE A 445 -41.38 24.86 5.28
N ILE A 446 -40.71 25.21 6.37
CA ILE A 446 -41.30 25.30 7.72
C ILE A 446 -42.57 26.19 7.80
N ASN A 447 -42.64 27.24 7.00
CA ASN A 447 -43.80 28.18 7.02
C ASN A 447 -45.00 27.70 6.17
N GLU A 448 -44.89 26.53 5.50
CA GLU A 448 -45.92 26.04 4.58
C GLU A 448 -46.79 24.92 5.20
N THR A 449 -47.31 25.13 6.40
CA THR A 449 -48.05 24.13 7.19
C THR A 449 -49.23 23.53 6.44
N GLU A 450 -49.93 24.32 5.59
CA GLU A 450 -51.04 23.84 4.77
C GLU A 450 -50.58 22.79 3.75
N LYS A 451 -49.41 23.00 3.12
CA LYS A 451 -48.81 22.02 2.20
C LYS A 451 -48.41 20.74 2.93
N VAL A 452 -47.85 20.83 4.15
CA VAL A 452 -47.51 19.66 4.97
C VAL A 452 -48.76 18.79 5.21
N ASN A 453 -49.86 19.41 5.64
CA ASN A 453 -51.10 18.70 5.89
C ASN A 453 -51.66 18.03 4.61
N ASN A 454 -51.60 18.73 3.49
CA ASN A 454 -52.03 18.18 2.19
C ASN A 454 -51.16 17.05 1.72
N LEU A 455 -49.86 17.13 1.94
CA LEU A 455 -48.90 16.03 1.64
C LEU A 455 -49.29 14.77 2.40
N PHE A 456 -49.47 14.83 3.72
CA PHE A 456 -49.83 13.65 4.51
C PHE A 456 -51.23 13.10 4.13
N LYS A 457 -52.20 13.92 3.80
CA LYS A 457 -53.48 13.45 3.25
C LYS A 457 -53.27 12.68 1.94
N THR A 458 -52.46 13.22 1.03
CA THR A 458 -52.14 12.60 -0.26
C THR A 458 -51.41 11.25 -0.08
N ILE A 459 -50.45 11.22 0.81
CA ILE A 459 -49.70 9.97 1.12
C ILE A 459 -50.64 8.91 1.69
N ASN A 460 -51.48 9.27 2.66
CA ASN A 460 -52.46 8.33 3.25
C ASN A 460 -53.44 7.78 2.20
N GLN A 461 -53.93 8.62 1.28
CA GLN A 461 -54.77 8.17 0.17
C GLN A 461 -54.01 7.18 -0.72
N LYS A 462 -52.81 7.53 -1.15
CA LYS A 462 -51.94 6.65 -1.96
C LYS A 462 -51.66 5.34 -1.27
N MET A 463 -51.39 5.34 0.04
CA MET A 463 -51.22 4.13 0.83
C MET A 463 -52.45 3.21 0.82
N ALA A 464 -53.64 3.81 0.99
CA ALA A 464 -54.92 3.08 0.95
C ALA A 464 -55.17 2.44 -0.43
N ASP A 465 -54.89 3.15 -1.50
CA ASP A 465 -55.05 2.68 -2.88
C ASP A 465 -54.03 1.55 -3.21
N ARG A 466 -52.77 1.73 -2.81
CA ARG A 466 -51.71 0.73 -2.97
C ARG A 466 -51.97 -0.55 -2.16
N LYS A 467 -52.53 -0.41 -0.96
CA LYS A 467 -52.91 -1.57 -0.13
C LYS A 467 -53.94 -2.45 -0.87
N LYS A 468 -54.90 -1.86 -1.58
CA LYS A 468 -55.86 -2.60 -2.43
C LYS A 468 -55.15 -3.21 -3.64
N LEU A 469 -54.28 -2.44 -4.30
CA LEU A 469 -53.57 -2.87 -5.50
C LEU A 469 -52.64 -4.06 -5.19
N PHE A 470 -51.87 -4.01 -4.12
CA PHE A 470 -50.90 -5.01 -3.74
C PHE A 470 -51.54 -6.25 -3.07
N ALA A 471 -52.80 -6.22 -2.72
CA ALA A 471 -53.46 -7.36 -2.04
C ALA A 471 -53.30 -8.69 -2.82
N LYS A 472 -53.34 -8.62 -4.16
CA LYS A 472 -53.13 -9.79 -5.06
C LYS A 472 -51.65 -10.21 -5.19
N TYR A 473 -50.73 -9.45 -4.62
CA TYR A 473 -49.30 -9.65 -4.70
C TYR A 473 -48.67 -9.76 -3.28
N ASN A 474 -49.36 -10.48 -2.40
CA ASN A 474 -49.01 -10.72 -1.02
C ASN A 474 -48.83 -9.41 -0.16
N GLY A 475 -49.39 -8.30 -0.61
CA GLY A 475 -49.19 -6.98 0.03
C GLY A 475 -47.79 -6.41 -0.13
N ASP A 476 -46.97 -6.97 -1.01
CA ASP A 476 -45.55 -6.64 -1.15
C ASP A 476 -45.31 -5.73 -2.38
N PHE A 477 -44.75 -4.56 -2.15
CA PHE A 477 -44.42 -3.55 -3.17
C PHE A 477 -43.39 -4.07 -4.20
N ASN A 478 -42.31 -4.71 -3.72
CA ASN A 478 -41.24 -5.19 -4.58
C ASN A 478 -41.71 -6.37 -5.43
N TYR A 479 -42.50 -7.27 -4.84
CA TYR A 479 -43.10 -8.38 -5.57
C TYR A 479 -44.09 -7.89 -6.64
N TYR A 480 -44.92 -6.87 -6.34
CA TYR A 480 -45.78 -6.23 -7.33
C TYR A 480 -44.97 -5.67 -8.50
N ASN A 481 -43.95 -4.84 -8.20
CA ASN A 481 -43.14 -4.22 -9.26
C ASN A 481 -42.30 -5.25 -10.09
N LYS A 482 -41.99 -6.42 -9.53
CA LYS A 482 -41.35 -7.51 -10.32
C LYS A 482 -42.31 -8.24 -11.24
N LYS A 483 -43.60 -8.33 -10.91
CA LYS A 483 -44.60 -9.15 -11.63
C LYS A 483 -45.57 -8.37 -12.47
N SER A 484 -45.88 -7.14 -12.16
CA SER A 484 -46.84 -6.29 -12.86
C SER A 484 -46.19 -5.57 -14.05
N ASP A 485 -46.91 -5.43 -15.15
CA ASP A 485 -46.51 -4.61 -16.29
C ASP A 485 -46.53 -3.12 -15.94
N LYS A 486 -47.48 -2.71 -15.07
CA LYS A 486 -47.57 -1.33 -14.58
C LYS A 486 -46.79 -1.24 -13.28
N LYS A 487 -45.70 -0.44 -13.27
CA LYS A 487 -44.90 -0.16 -12.08
C LYS A 487 -45.51 0.94 -11.22
N GLU A 488 -45.29 0.84 -9.94
CA GLU A 488 -45.62 1.92 -8.99
C GLU A 488 -44.32 2.51 -8.44
N PRO A 489 -44.14 3.84 -8.42
CA PRO A 489 -42.90 4.45 -7.94
C PRO A 489 -42.72 4.26 -6.42
N LEU A 490 -41.48 4.08 -5.98
CA LEU A 490 -41.16 4.17 -4.56
C LEU A 490 -41.41 5.61 -4.08
N ILE A 491 -42.15 5.79 -2.98
CA ILE A 491 -42.38 7.10 -2.36
C ILE A 491 -41.37 7.27 -1.25
N VAL A 492 -40.52 8.28 -1.34
CA VAL A 492 -39.54 8.67 -0.34
C VAL A 492 -39.92 9.99 0.27
N VAL A 493 -40.25 10.00 1.56
CA VAL A 493 -40.47 11.22 2.33
C VAL A 493 -39.18 11.54 3.07
N MET A 494 -38.57 12.67 2.75
CA MET A 494 -37.32 13.14 3.34
C MET A 494 -37.57 14.32 4.24
N ILE A 495 -37.11 14.26 5.48
CA ILE A 495 -37.27 15.34 6.46
C ILE A 495 -35.88 15.84 6.86
N ASN A 496 -35.54 17.06 6.48
CA ASN A 496 -34.33 17.73 6.91
C ASN A 496 -34.64 18.59 8.13
N ASN A 497 -33.89 18.40 9.21
CA ASN A 497 -34.12 18.95 10.54
C ASN A 497 -35.42 18.42 11.19
N PHE A 498 -35.35 17.14 11.59
CA PHE A 498 -36.49 16.44 12.21
C PHE A 498 -36.98 17.11 13.51
N GLU A 499 -36.10 17.77 14.27
CA GLU A 499 -36.43 18.45 15.51
C GLU A 499 -37.46 19.58 15.22
N ALA A 500 -37.18 20.43 14.24
CA ALA A 500 -38.10 21.49 13.82
C ALA A 500 -39.42 21.00 13.18
N PHE A 501 -39.42 19.75 12.69
CA PHE A 501 -40.65 19.10 12.20
C PHE A 501 -41.52 18.58 13.33
N TYR A 502 -40.90 18.14 14.44
CA TYR A 502 -41.61 17.56 15.58
C TYR A 502 -42.24 18.61 16.48
N GLU A 503 -41.68 19.81 16.58
CA GLU A 503 -42.24 20.99 17.27
C GLU A 503 -43.44 21.56 16.49
#